data_6290b852627a78ef8b3f60b174c27c77
#
_entry.id   6290b852627a78ef8b3f60b174c27c77
#
_cell.length_a   1.000
_cell.length_b   1.000
_cell.length_c   1.000
_cell.angle_alpha   90.00
_cell.angle_beta   90.00
_cell.angle_gamma   90.00
#
_symmetry.space_group_name_H-M   'P 1'
#
loop_
_entity.id
_entity.type
_entity.pdbx_description
1 polymer ?
#
loop_
_entity_poly.entity_id
_entity_poly.type
_entity_poly.pdbx_seq_one_letter_code
_entity_poly.pdbx_strand_id
1 'polypeptide(L)'
;MEQIGRRIWAIAEGHIPSRSVNEEHALISHEAACFLNATNEVAEVALTLFFTDREPAGPYRVRVPARRTLHLRFNDLTDPEPVPRDTDYATLIASSVPIVVQYTRQDTRHPAIALISTIAFASDC
;
A
#
# COMPACT_ATOMS: atom_id res chain seq x y z
N MET A 1 18.38 3.35 21.69
CA MET A 1 18.05 2.46 20.56
C MET A 1 17.78 3.30 19.33
N GLU A 2 18.38 2.94 18.21
CA GLU A 2 18.13 3.63 16.96
C GLU A 2 16.73 3.29 16.45
N GLN A 3 16.10 4.26 15.80
CA GLN A 3 14.82 4.04 15.16
C GLN A 3 15.00 3.24 13.89
N ILE A 4 14.11 2.27 13.67
CA ILE A 4 14.07 1.52 12.42
C ILE A 4 13.09 2.19 11.47
N GLY A 5 13.44 2.24 10.18
CA GLY A 5 12.56 2.70 9.12
C GLY A 5 12.92 4.06 8.56
N ARG A 6 12.05 4.53 7.67
CA ARG A 6 12.18 5.82 6.99
C ARG A 6 10.81 6.47 6.91
N ARG A 7 10.79 7.75 6.55
CA ARG A 7 9.53 8.51 6.45
C ARG A 7 8.96 8.56 5.05
N ILE A 8 9.78 8.33 4.03
CA ILE A 8 9.34 8.38 2.64
C ILE A 8 9.61 7.04 1.98
N TRP A 9 8.56 6.48 1.37
CA TRP A 9 8.61 5.20 0.70
C TRP A 9 7.92 5.29 -0.65
N ALA A 10 8.30 4.43 -1.58
CA ALA A 10 7.67 4.35 -2.88
C ALA A 10 7.48 2.90 -3.30
N ILE A 11 6.37 2.64 -3.97
CA ILE A 11 6.08 1.38 -4.64
C ILE A 11 5.82 1.74 -6.09
N ALA A 12 6.78 1.42 -6.97
CA ALA A 12 6.73 1.88 -8.36
C ALA A 12 5.73 1.13 -9.22
N GLU A 13 5.32 -0.06 -8.79
CA GLU A 13 4.42 -0.90 -9.57
C GLU A 13 3.18 -1.24 -8.76
N GLY A 14 2.02 -1.01 -9.37
CA GLY A 14 0.74 -1.37 -8.78
C GLY A 14 -0.25 -1.65 -9.89
N HIS A 15 -1.09 -2.66 -9.69
CA HIS A 15 -2.15 -3.03 -10.63
C HIS A 15 -3.09 -4.01 -9.94
N ILE A 16 -4.35 -3.62 -9.81
CA ILE A 16 -5.35 -4.48 -9.18
C ILE A 16 -6.31 -4.98 -10.26
N PRO A 17 -6.26 -6.26 -10.64
CA PRO A 17 -7.23 -6.81 -11.57
C PRO A 17 -8.65 -6.74 -11.02
N SER A 18 -9.62 -6.41 -11.87
CA SER A 18 -11.03 -6.45 -11.49
C SER A 18 -11.57 -7.88 -11.42
N ARG A 19 -10.85 -8.83 -12.03
CA ARG A 19 -11.25 -10.22 -12.13
C ARG A 19 -10.58 -11.09 -11.07
N SER A 20 -11.35 -12.01 -10.50
CA SER A 20 -10.88 -13.00 -9.53
C SER A 20 -11.55 -14.34 -9.83
N VAL A 21 -10.89 -15.43 -9.42
CA VAL A 21 -11.42 -16.79 -9.67
C VAL A 21 -12.73 -17.01 -8.93
N ASN A 22 -12.84 -16.50 -7.72
CA ASN A 22 -14.09 -16.49 -6.97
C ASN A 22 -14.19 -15.24 -6.11
N GLU A 23 -15.34 -15.06 -5.45
CA GLU A 23 -15.65 -13.84 -4.74
C GLU A 23 -15.35 -13.89 -3.24
N GLU A 24 -14.75 -14.97 -2.74
CA GLU A 24 -14.30 -14.95 -1.34
C GLU A 24 -13.30 -13.84 -1.11
N HIS A 25 -13.47 -13.10 -0.02
CA HIS A 25 -12.63 -11.94 0.28
C HIS A 25 -11.14 -12.26 0.23
N ALA A 26 -10.72 -13.40 0.79
CA ALA A 26 -9.31 -13.80 0.79
C ALA A 26 -8.78 -14.14 -0.60
N LEU A 27 -9.66 -14.43 -1.57
CA LEU A 27 -9.30 -14.86 -2.93
C LEU A 27 -9.57 -13.80 -3.98
N ILE A 28 -9.96 -12.59 -3.58
CA ILE A 28 -10.08 -11.46 -4.51
C ILE A 28 -8.68 -10.93 -4.81
N SER A 29 -8.42 -10.65 -6.09
CA SER A 29 -7.17 -9.99 -6.50
C SER A 29 -7.01 -8.70 -5.73
N HIS A 30 -5.87 -8.51 -5.06
CA HIS A 30 -5.68 -7.33 -4.23
C HIS A 30 -4.21 -6.96 -4.09
N GLU A 31 -3.98 -5.74 -3.65
CA GLU A 31 -2.66 -5.26 -3.25
C GLU A 31 -2.76 -4.64 -1.87
N ALA A 32 -1.68 -4.76 -1.11
CA ALA A 32 -1.62 -4.25 0.23
C ALA A 32 -0.27 -3.62 0.52
N ALA A 33 -0.28 -2.56 1.31
CA ALA A 33 0.91 -2.04 1.97
C ALA A 33 0.83 -2.41 3.43
N CYS A 34 1.90 -3.03 3.93
CA CYS A 34 2.00 -3.43 5.33
C CYS A 34 2.94 -2.46 6.02
N PHE A 35 2.46 -1.79 7.06
CA PHE A 35 3.21 -0.78 7.78
C PHE A 35 3.60 -1.31 9.15
N LEU A 36 4.86 -1.11 9.52
CA LEU A 36 5.31 -1.30 10.90
C LEU A 36 5.68 0.05 11.47
N ASN A 37 4.98 0.44 12.53
CA ASN A 37 5.35 1.60 13.34
C ASN A 37 5.94 1.09 14.66
N ALA A 38 7.27 1.09 14.75
CA ALA A 38 7.97 0.65 15.95
C ALA A 38 8.24 1.79 16.95
N THR A 39 7.76 3.00 16.65
CA THR A 39 7.96 4.18 17.51
C THR A 39 6.89 4.25 18.59
N ASN A 40 7.09 5.18 19.53
CA ASN A 40 6.13 5.44 20.62
C ASN A 40 5.09 6.51 20.26
N GLU A 41 5.06 6.94 18.99
CA GLU A 41 4.13 7.96 18.52
C GLU A 41 3.24 7.38 17.42
N VAL A 42 2.03 7.92 17.27
CA VAL A 42 1.16 7.57 16.16
C VAL A 42 1.81 8.00 14.85
N ALA A 43 1.81 7.14 13.86
CA ALA A 43 2.23 7.49 12.50
C ALA A 43 1.03 8.00 11.72
N GLU A 44 1.12 9.24 11.24
CA GLU A 44 0.18 9.82 10.29
C GLU A 44 0.75 9.54 8.90
N VAL A 45 0.09 8.69 8.13
CA VAL A 45 0.58 8.22 6.85
C VAL A 45 -0.30 8.77 5.74
N ALA A 46 0.33 9.34 4.72
CA ALA A 46 -0.35 9.84 3.54
C ALA A 46 0.16 9.12 2.30
N LEU A 47 -0.77 8.60 1.50
CA LEU A 47 -0.45 7.91 0.26
C LEU A 47 -0.92 8.75 -0.92
N THR A 48 -0.08 8.88 -1.95
CA THR A 48 -0.43 9.52 -3.21
C THR A 48 -0.23 8.50 -4.33
N LEU A 49 -1.26 8.33 -5.16
CA LEU A 49 -1.21 7.42 -6.30
C LEU A 49 -0.90 8.19 -7.57
N PHE A 50 0.05 7.69 -8.35
CA PHE A 50 0.44 8.27 -9.63
C PHE A 50 0.00 7.32 -10.73
N PHE A 51 -0.46 7.89 -11.86
CA PHE A 51 -0.99 7.13 -12.98
C PHE A 51 -0.22 7.45 -14.26
N THR A 52 -0.45 6.66 -15.30
CA THR A 52 0.25 6.84 -16.59
C THR A 52 -0.19 8.11 -17.30
N ASP A 53 -1.50 8.40 -17.27
CA ASP A 53 -2.08 9.41 -18.16
C ASP A 53 -3.17 10.28 -17.50
N ARG A 54 -3.17 10.37 -16.18
CA ARG A 54 -4.07 11.27 -15.45
C ARG A 54 -3.36 11.87 -14.26
N GLU A 55 -3.96 12.90 -13.67
CA GLU A 55 -3.41 13.54 -12.47
C GLU A 55 -3.39 12.57 -11.28
N PRO A 56 -2.42 12.73 -10.39
CA PRO A 56 -2.36 11.90 -9.17
C PRO A 56 -3.62 12.01 -8.32
N ALA A 57 -3.90 10.95 -7.59
CA ALA A 57 -4.99 10.90 -6.61
C ALA A 57 -4.42 10.84 -5.20
N GLY A 58 -5.08 11.53 -4.27
CA GLY A 58 -4.66 11.55 -2.89
C GLY A 58 -4.79 12.93 -2.25
N PRO A 59 -4.32 13.08 -1.02
CA PRO A 59 -3.73 12.01 -0.22
C PRO A 59 -4.77 11.06 0.36
N TYR A 60 -4.46 9.77 0.37
CA TYR A 60 -5.19 8.80 1.17
C TYR A 60 -4.53 8.79 2.54
N ARG A 61 -5.30 8.97 3.60
CA ARG A 61 -4.74 9.13 4.94
C ARG A 61 -5.08 7.94 5.81
N VAL A 62 -4.06 7.39 6.47
CA VAL A 62 -4.23 6.32 7.43
C VAL A 62 -3.37 6.60 8.66
N ARG A 63 -3.76 6.03 9.79
CA ARG A 63 -3.01 6.15 11.05
C ARG A 63 -2.56 4.78 11.49
N VAL A 64 -1.30 4.67 11.88
CA VAL A 64 -0.77 3.46 12.49
C VAL A 64 -0.43 3.82 13.93
N PRO A 65 -1.16 3.29 14.91
CA PRO A 65 -0.89 3.59 16.30
C PRO A 65 0.55 3.23 16.71
N ALA A 66 1.02 3.82 17.79
CA ALA A 66 2.36 3.55 18.31
C ALA A 66 2.54 2.06 18.55
N ARG A 67 3.69 1.52 18.13
CA ARG A 67 4.09 0.14 18.38
C ARG A 67 3.08 -0.87 17.83
N ARG A 68 2.58 -0.58 16.62
CA ARG A 68 1.59 -1.43 15.94
C ARG A 68 1.95 -1.66 14.48
N THR A 69 1.37 -2.70 13.92
CA THR A 69 1.39 -2.98 12.49
C THR A 69 0.01 -2.70 11.90
N LEU A 70 -0.03 -2.35 10.63
CA LEU A 70 -1.27 -2.20 9.89
C LEU A 70 -1.07 -2.78 8.49
N HIS A 71 -1.96 -3.70 8.10
CA HIS A 71 -1.99 -4.23 6.74
C HIS A 71 -3.12 -3.52 5.99
N LEU A 72 -2.77 -2.61 5.10
CA LEU A 72 -3.72 -1.78 4.37
C LEU A 72 -3.94 -2.36 2.98
N ARG A 73 -5.17 -2.80 2.70
CA ARG A 73 -5.54 -3.22 1.34
C ARG A 73 -5.91 -1.99 0.52
N PHE A 74 -5.24 -1.81 -0.62
CA PHE A 74 -5.57 -0.71 -1.52
C PHE A 74 -7.00 -0.82 -2.05
N ASN A 75 -7.52 -2.04 -2.17
CA ASN A 75 -8.90 -2.28 -2.60
C ASN A 75 -9.94 -1.57 -1.70
N ASP A 76 -9.60 -1.36 -0.43
CA ASP A 76 -10.51 -0.79 0.55
C ASP A 76 -10.43 0.74 0.62
N LEU A 77 -9.49 1.36 -0.07
CA LEU A 77 -9.35 2.81 -0.07
C LEU A 77 -10.46 3.44 -0.91
N THR A 78 -11.14 4.43 -0.36
CA THR A 78 -12.26 5.09 -1.02
C THR A 78 -12.21 6.61 -1.00
N ASP A 79 -11.43 7.20 -0.13
CA ASP A 79 -11.35 8.66 0.03
C ASP A 79 -9.92 9.14 -0.23
N PRO A 80 -9.67 9.97 -1.25
CA PRO A 80 -10.64 10.79 -2.02
C PRO A 80 -11.40 10.05 -3.12
N GLU A 81 -10.93 8.91 -3.57
CA GLU A 81 -11.61 8.11 -4.60
C GLU A 81 -11.18 6.65 -4.48
N PRO A 82 -11.99 5.71 -4.95
CA PRO A 82 -11.54 4.31 -5.01
C PRO A 82 -10.30 4.18 -5.89
N VAL A 83 -9.42 3.25 -5.54
CA VAL A 83 -8.28 2.92 -6.38
C VAL A 83 -8.82 2.23 -7.64
N PRO A 84 -8.55 2.75 -8.84
CA PRO A 84 -9.11 2.16 -10.06
C PRO A 84 -8.56 0.76 -10.30
N ARG A 85 -9.45 -0.14 -10.76
CA ARG A 85 -9.06 -1.50 -11.16
C ARG A 85 -8.55 -1.50 -12.59
N ASP A 86 -7.77 -2.52 -12.94
CA ASP A 86 -7.23 -2.71 -14.30
C ASP A 86 -6.44 -1.49 -14.80
N THR A 87 -5.79 -0.81 -13.86
CA THR A 87 -5.06 0.43 -14.12
C THR A 87 -3.72 0.37 -13.43
N ASP A 88 -2.65 0.70 -14.15
CA ASP A 88 -1.32 0.77 -13.57
C ASP A 88 -1.20 2.02 -12.69
N TYR A 89 -0.61 1.86 -11.53
CA TYR A 89 -0.36 2.99 -10.64
C TYR A 89 0.93 2.78 -9.85
N ALA A 90 1.45 3.86 -9.31
CA ALA A 90 2.56 3.85 -8.36
C ALA A 90 2.11 4.59 -7.11
N THR A 91 2.76 4.30 -5.99
CA THR A 91 2.38 4.88 -4.69
C THR A 91 3.58 5.57 -4.06
N LEU A 92 3.39 6.82 -3.65
CA LEU A 92 4.33 7.52 -2.80
C LEU A 92 3.73 7.58 -1.39
N ILE A 93 4.52 7.20 -0.39
CA ILE A 93 4.06 7.09 1.00
C ILE A 93 4.91 8.02 1.85
N ALA A 94 4.25 8.92 2.58
CA ALA A 94 4.90 9.83 3.50
C ALA A 94 4.34 9.60 4.91
N SER A 95 5.22 9.48 5.89
CA SER A 95 4.85 9.24 7.28
C SER A 95 5.43 10.31 8.20
N SER A 96 4.68 10.65 9.24
CA SER A 96 5.13 11.63 10.25
C SER A 96 6.27 11.10 11.10
N VAL A 97 6.42 9.78 11.20
CA VAL A 97 7.51 9.13 11.95
C VAL A 97 8.11 8.03 11.08
N PRO A 98 9.35 7.58 11.38
CA PRO A 98 9.91 6.45 10.63
C PRO A 98 9.05 5.20 10.75
N ILE A 99 8.81 4.54 9.63
CA ILE A 99 8.08 3.28 9.54
C ILE A 99 8.80 2.35 8.59
N VAL A 100 8.40 1.08 8.60
CA VAL A 100 8.84 0.12 7.57
C VAL A 100 7.65 -0.22 6.72
N VAL A 101 7.83 -0.26 5.40
CA VAL A 101 6.76 -0.55 4.45
C VAL A 101 7.12 -1.75 3.61
N GLN A 102 6.22 -2.73 3.60
CA GLN A 102 6.31 -3.92 2.76
C GLN A 102 5.08 -3.96 1.86
N TYR A 103 5.24 -4.50 0.67
CA TYR A 103 4.20 -4.51 -0.35
C TYR A 103 3.86 -5.95 -0.71
N THR A 104 2.57 -6.24 -0.87
CA THR A 104 2.07 -7.56 -1.25
C THR A 104 1.07 -7.40 -2.39
N ARG A 105 1.19 -8.28 -3.39
CA ARG A 105 0.23 -8.38 -4.49
C ARG A 105 -0.25 -9.82 -4.58
N GLN A 106 -1.57 -10.00 -4.67
CA GLN A 106 -2.18 -11.29 -4.95
C GLN A 106 -3.04 -11.16 -6.20
N ASP A 107 -2.71 -11.95 -7.22
CA ASP A 107 -3.45 -12.00 -8.48
C ASP A 107 -4.17 -13.34 -8.56
N THR A 108 -5.48 -13.29 -8.56
CA THR A 108 -6.32 -14.49 -8.55
C THR A 108 -7.16 -14.61 -9.82
N ARG A 109 -6.69 -14.05 -10.93
CA ARG A 109 -7.37 -14.18 -12.22
C ARG A 109 -7.40 -15.63 -12.73
N HIS A 110 -6.50 -16.46 -12.23
CA HIS A 110 -6.41 -17.88 -12.57
C HIS A 110 -6.43 -18.72 -11.30
N PRO A 111 -6.86 -20.01 -11.39
CA PRO A 111 -6.81 -20.90 -10.23
C PRO A 111 -5.40 -21.06 -9.64
N ALA A 112 -4.37 -20.94 -10.47
CA ALA A 112 -2.98 -20.88 -10.00
C ALA A 112 -2.72 -19.45 -9.50
N ILE A 113 -2.98 -19.21 -8.23
CA ILE A 113 -2.87 -17.90 -7.62
C ILE A 113 -1.42 -17.44 -7.58
N ALA A 114 -1.17 -16.22 -8.03
CA ALA A 114 0.14 -15.60 -7.96
C ALA A 114 0.19 -14.64 -6.75
N LEU A 115 1.19 -14.83 -5.90
CA LEU A 115 1.40 -14.01 -4.71
C LEU A 115 2.86 -13.57 -4.66
N ILE A 116 3.08 -12.28 -4.49
CA ILE A 116 4.42 -11.72 -4.30
C ILE A 116 4.41 -10.73 -3.15
N SER A 117 5.52 -10.73 -2.40
CA SER A 117 5.72 -9.76 -1.32
C SER A 117 7.17 -9.27 -1.39
N THR A 118 7.35 -7.97 -1.22
CA THR A 118 8.67 -7.35 -1.25
C THR A 118 8.70 -6.11 -0.37
N ILE A 119 9.91 -5.69 0.00
CA ILE A 119 10.07 -4.41 0.69
C ILE A 119 9.87 -3.27 -0.31
N ALA A 120 9.24 -2.20 0.11
CA ALA A 120 9.12 -1.00 -0.70
C ALA A 120 10.46 -0.27 -0.76
N PHE A 121 10.60 0.65 -1.70
CA PHE A 121 11.80 1.47 -1.81
C PHE A 121 11.76 2.59 -0.77
N ALA A 122 12.82 2.73 0.00
CA ALA A 122 12.93 3.77 1.02
C ALA A 122 13.81 4.92 0.53
N SER A 123 13.33 6.14 0.73
CA SER A 123 14.13 7.34 0.48
C SER A 123 14.91 7.72 1.74
N ASP A 124 16.04 8.38 1.54
CA ASP A 124 16.88 8.84 2.65
C ASP A 124 16.39 10.14 3.28
N CYS A 125 15.36 10.73 2.73
CA CYS A 125 14.83 12.00 3.26
C CYS A 125 14.00 11.81 4.52
#